data_c29d2c7a432ca75df952ff32cb481cee
#
_entry.id   c29d2c7a432ca75df952ff32cb481cee
#
_cell.length_a   1.000
_cell.length_b   1.000
_cell.length_c   1.000
_cell.angle_alpha   90.00
_cell.angle_beta   90.00
_cell.angle_gamma   90.00
#
_symmetry.space_group_name_H-M   'P 1'
#
loop_
_entity.id
_entity.type
_entity.pdbx_description
1 polymer ?
#
loop_
_entity_poly.entity_id
_entity_poly.type
_entity_poly.pdbx_seq_one_letter_code
_entity_poly.pdbx_strand_id
1 'polypeptide(L)'
;MKMRKLVVLLGIFMFTSVLVNAQYNIHWRKIRHEVSMGVGSTNFLGELGGANTIGSHFVKDFDLTSSRWILQAGYGYKLAEQWAVKGNVLFGRLYGNDALTDEVHRNSRNLHFRAPIVDVAATIDFSIIKERYGHRYDLRRIKGKRNLPNLYIYTGIAGTWFNPKAQYTDGEWYALQPLGTEGQGVVPTREKYSRICFTVPVGLGLNYIIDRNFGIGFEYGVRFTLTDYIDDVSNTYVDPALLTDPMAVYFSSGTAAPDWPGVGPGQQRGQNQYNDAFMFLTIKATYKLRPRAPGMPKF
;
A
#
# COMPACT_ATOMS: atom_id res chain seq x y z
N MET A 1 14.91 0.37 -24.69
CA MET A 1 15.30 1.75 -25.04
C MET A 1 14.16 2.77 -25.06
N LYS A 2 12.93 2.39 -25.44
CA LYS A 2 11.75 3.30 -25.48
C LYS A 2 11.24 3.70 -24.10
N MET A 3 11.22 2.80 -23.11
CA MET A 3 10.72 3.06 -21.77
C MET A 3 11.59 4.05 -20.96
N ARG A 4 12.92 3.96 -21.05
CA ARG A 4 13.83 4.94 -20.43
C ARG A 4 13.64 6.37 -20.93
N LYS A 5 13.38 6.54 -22.22
CA LYS A 5 13.09 7.86 -22.81
C LYS A 5 11.76 8.42 -22.34
N LEU A 6 10.74 7.57 -22.12
CA LEU A 6 9.43 7.98 -21.62
C LEU A 6 9.51 8.47 -20.17
N VAL A 7 10.26 7.78 -19.31
CA VAL A 7 10.48 8.16 -17.90
C VAL A 7 11.22 9.49 -17.79
N VAL A 8 12.25 9.71 -18.63
CA VAL A 8 13.00 10.97 -18.67
C VAL A 8 12.11 12.11 -19.18
N LEU A 9 11.27 11.87 -20.19
CA LEU A 9 10.32 12.87 -20.72
C LEU A 9 9.26 13.24 -19.69
N LEU A 10 8.73 12.26 -18.94
CA LEU A 10 7.80 12.51 -17.83
C LEU A 10 8.46 13.30 -16.70
N GLY A 11 9.72 13.00 -16.38
CA GLY A 11 10.51 13.75 -15.39
C GLY A 11 10.74 15.21 -15.81
N ILE A 12 11.08 15.45 -17.09
CA ILE A 12 11.27 16.81 -17.65
C ILE A 12 9.93 17.56 -17.69
N PHE A 13 8.84 16.90 -18.08
CA PHE A 13 7.50 17.52 -18.10
C PHE A 13 7.02 17.90 -16.68
N MET A 14 7.30 17.09 -15.66
CA MET A 14 7.05 17.44 -14.26
C MET A 14 7.89 18.66 -13.82
N PHE A 15 9.15 18.76 -14.24
CA PHE A 15 10.03 19.87 -13.88
C PHE A 15 9.63 21.19 -14.54
N THR A 16 9.19 21.18 -15.80
CA THR A 16 8.78 22.38 -16.53
C THR A 16 7.45 22.96 -16.03
N SER A 17 6.55 22.16 -15.48
CA SER A 17 5.29 22.64 -14.90
C SER A 17 5.48 23.47 -13.61
N VAL A 18 6.64 23.39 -12.97
CA VAL A 18 6.98 24.20 -11.78
C VAL A 18 7.22 25.68 -12.13
N LEU A 19 7.60 25.99 -13.37
CA LEU A 19 8.01 27.34 -13.77
C LEU A 19 6.87 28.25 -14.26
N VAL A 20 5.64 27.75 -14.42
CA VAL A 20 4.58 28.50 -15.14
C VAL A 20 3.53 29.17 -14.23
N ASN A 21 3.61 29.07 -12.89
CA ASN A 21 2.55 29.61 -12.02
C ASN A 21 2.97 30.82 -11.20
N ALA A 22 3.08 32.00 -11.86
CA ALA A 22 3.34 33.29 -11.22
C ALA A 22 2.06 34.04 -10.77
N GLN A 23 0.92 33.37 -10.56
CA GLN A 23 -0.22 34.02 -9.93
C GLN A 23 -0.23 33.71 -8.42
N TYR A 24 0.21 34.69 -7.64
CA TYR A 24 0.32 34.67 -6.18
C TYR A 24 -1.04 34.50 -5.50
N ASN A 25 -1.45 33.28 -5.23
CA ASN A 25 -2.51 33.02 -4.29
C ASN A 25 -1.90 32.83 -2.87
N ILE A 26 -1.82 33.89 -2.11
CA ILE A 26 -1.11 33.98 -0.82
C ILE A 26 -1.74 33.07 0.27
N HIS A 27 -2.92 32.52 0.02
CA HIS A 27 -3.69 31.77 1.02
C HIS A 27 -3.02 30.45 1.46
N TRP A 28 -2.37 29.73 0.57
CA TRP A 28 -1.70 28.45 0.89
C TRP A 28 -0.51 28.62 1.84
N ARG A 29 0.18 29.77 1.77
CA ARG A 29 1.34 30.08 2.63
C ARG A 29 0.97 30.17 4.11
N LYS A 30 -0.28 30.47 4.42
CA LYS A 30 -0.78 30.55 5.82
C LYS A 30 -1.21 29.20 6.37
N ILE A 31 -1.38 28.18 5.51
CA ILE A 31 -1.90 26.86 5.87
C ILE A 31 -1.01 25.81 5.22
N ARG A 32 0.19 25.64 5.76
CA ARG A 32 1.17 24.68 5.20
C ARG A 32 1.11 23.31 5.83
N HIS A 33 0.69 23.24 7.08
CA HIS A 33 0.71 22.03 7.89
C HIS A 33 -0.65 21.36 7.88
N GLU A 34 -0.67 20.08 7.63
CA GLU A 34 -1.86 19.25 7.62
C GLU A 34 -1.57 17.94 8.37
N VAL A 35 -2.47 17.55 9.25
CA VAL A 35 -2.50 16.21 9.85
C VAL A 35 -3.66 15.43 9.28
N SER A 36 -3.50 14.13 9.11
CA SER A 36 -4.55 13.27 8.59
C SER A 36 -4.61 11.97 9.37
N MET A 37 -5.82 11.44 9.51
CA MET A 37 -6.08 10.10 10.00
C MET A 37 -7.10 9.43 9.09
N GLY A 38 -6.92 8.15 8.82
CA GLY A 38 -7.78 7.39 7.93
C GLY A 38 -7.96 5.96 8.37
N VAL A 39 -9.05 5.40 7.91
CA VAL A 39 -9.39 3.98 8.06
C VAL A 39 -9.80 3.43 6.71
N GLY A 40 -9.55 2.16 6.48
CA GLY A 40 -9.88 1.57 5.18
C GLY A 40 -9.61 0.09 5.09
N SER A 41 -9.40 -0.36 3.88
CA SER A 41 -9.13 -1.75 3.55
C SER A 41 -7.85 -1.90 2.74
N THR A 42 -7.20 -3.06 2.90
CA THR A 42 -6.05 -3.51 2.14
C THR A 42 -6.38 -4.74 1.34
N ASN A 43 -5.70 -4.91 0.20
CA ASN A 43 -5.67 -6.15 -0.57
C ASN A 43 -4.23 -6.47 -0.92
N PHE A 44 -3.90 -7.73 -0.85
CA PHE A 44 -2.60 -8.24 -1.27
C PHE A 44 -2.60 -8.55 -2.77
N LEU A 45 -1.51 -8.20 -3.44
CA LEU A 45 -1.26 -8.40 -4.87
C LEU A 45 0.02 -9.23 -4.99
N GLY A 46 -0.08 -10.51 -4.78
CA GLY A 46 0.99 -11.47 -4.88
C GLY A 46 0.42 -12.85 -5.19
N GLU A 47 1.17 -13.88 -4.89
CA GLU A 47 0.84 -15.24 -5.30
C GLU A 47 -0.34 -15.87 -4.56
N LEU A 48 -0.52 -15.51 -3.27
CA LEU A 48 -1.63 -15.95 -2.44
C LEU A 48 -2.81 -14.97 -2.41
N GLY A 49 -2.82 -13.95 -3.25
CA GLY A 49 -3.85 -12.93 -3.31
C GLY A 49 -4.38 -12.70 -4.73
N GLY A 50 -5.31 -11.76 -4.87
CA GLY A 50 -5.90 -11.38 -6.15
C GLY A 50 -7.22 -12.08 -6.47
N ALA A 51 -7.88 -11.59 -7.53
CA ALA A 51 -9.16 -12.13 -7.99
C ALA A 51 -9.00 -13.51 -8.63
N ASN A 52 -10.14 -14.22 -8.84
CA ASN A 52 -10.25 -15.55 -9.43
C ASN A 52 -9.71 -15.73 -10.85
N THR A 53 -8.94 -14.79 -11.37
CA THR A 53 -8.41 -14.83 -12.75
C THR A 53 -6.90 -14.67 -12.76
N ILE A 54 -6.24 -15.30 -13.72
CA ILE A 54 -4.81 -15.17 -13.99
C ILE A 54 -4.49 -13.70 -14.22
N GLY A 55 -3.80 -13.07 -13.25
CA GLY A 55 -3.20 -11.74 -13.33
C GLY A 55 -4.01 -10.66 -14.04
N SER A 56 -5.01 -10.09 -13.42
CA SER A 56 -5.71 -8.92 -13.96
C SER A 56 -5.15 -7.62 -13.37
N HIS A 57 -5.23 -6.52 -14.12
CA HIS A 57 -4.50 -5.29 -13.79
C HIS A 57 -5.25 -4.41 -12.78
N PHE A 58 -4.57 -4.05 -11.67
CA PHE A 58 -4.86 -3.01 -10.68
C PHE A 58 -6.24 -3.07 -9.97
N VAL A 59 -7.26 -2.45 -10.50
CA VAL A 59 -8.55 -2.25 -9.80
C VAL A 59 -9.46 -3.46 -9.86
N LYS A 60 -9.24 -4.35 -10.83
CA LYS A 60 -10.02 -5.59 -11.00
C LYS A 60 -9.65 -6.66 -9.98
N ASP A 61 -8.46 -6.55 -9.38
CA ASP A 61 -7.98 -7.48 -8.35
C ASP A 61 -8.43 -7.11 -6.93
N PHE A 62 -9.34 -6.13 -6.80
CA PHE A 62 -9.91 -5.79 -5.51
C PHE A 62 -10.93 -6.86 -5.09
N ASP A 63 -10.45 -7.79 -4.27
CA ASP A 63 -11.27 -8.85 -3.68
C ASP A 63 -11.75 -8.44 -2.28
N LEU A 64 -13.06 -8.28 -2.14
CA LEU A 64 -13.67 -7.94 -0.85
C LEU A 64 -13.48 -9.05 0.19
N THR A 65 -13.36 -10.30 -0.25
CA THR A 65 -13.22 -11.47 0.64
C THR A 65 -11.85 -11.49 1.31
N SER A 66 -10.82 -11.12 0.58
CA SER A 66 -9.44 -11.03 1.07
C SER A 66 -9.11 -9.67 1.70
N SER A 67 -10.03 -8.70 1.62
CA SER A 67 -9.84 -7.37 2.19
C SER A 67 -9.70 -7.39 3.70
N ARG A 68 -8.73 -6.67 4.24
CA ARG A 68 -8.49 -6.50 5.67
C ARG A 68 -8.38 -5.02 6.02
N TRP A 69 -8.58 -4.71 7.28
CA TRP A 69 -8.56 -3.34 7.77
C TRP A 69 -7.17 -2.72 7.75
N ILE A 70 -7.13 -1.41 7.55
CA ILE A 70 -5.93 -0.58 7.67
C ILE A 70 -6.26 0.74 8.36
N LEU A 71 -5.32 1.21 9.17
CA LEU A 71 -5.29 2.54 9.77
C LEU A 71 -4.17 3.34 9.12
N GLN A 72 -4.43 4.61 8.89
CA GLN A 72 -3.48 5.56 8.33
C GLN A 72 -3.37 6.77 9.24
N ALA A 73 -2.16 7.23 9.50
CA ALA A 73 -1.88 8.53 10.09
C ALA A 73 -0.85 9.25 9.23
N GLY A 74 -1.01 10.56 9.04
CA GLY A 74 -0.12 11.31 8.19
C GLY A 74 0.06 12.75 8.63
N TYR A 75 1.23 13.30 8.28
CA TYR A 75 1.55 14.70 8.42
C TYR A 75 2.07 15.24 7.10
N GLY A 76 1.45 16.32 6.62
CA GLY A 76 1.77 16.95 5.36
C GLY A 76 2.29 18.37 5.53
N TYR A 77 3.24 18.74 4.69
CA TYR A 77 3.76 20.09 4.57
C TYR A 77 3.70 20.58 3.11
N LYS A 78 2.97 21.67 2.87
CA LYS A 78 2.87 22.30 1.55
C LYS A 78 4.15 23.09 1.24
N LEU A 79 4.89 22.65 0.24
CA LEU A 79 6.04 23.34 -0.31
C LEU A 79 5.62 24.50 -1.23
N ALA A 80 4.63 24.21 -2.07
CA ALA A 80 4.04 25.15 -3.02
C ALA A 80 2.52 24.95 -3.10
N GLU A 81 1.85 25.71 -3.94
CA GLU A 81 0.38 25.60 -4.11
C GLU A 81 -0.06 24.22 -4.58
N GLN A 82 0.75 23.55 -5.42
CA GLN A 82 0.48 22.25 -6.01
C GLN A 82 1.33 21.11 -5.41
N TRP A 83 2.39 21.45 -4.66
CA TRP A 83 3.34 20.48 -4.16
C TRP A 83 3.30 20.40 -2.64
N ALA A 84 3.21 19.16 -2.13
CA ALA A 84 3.34 18.88 -0.72
C ALA A 84 4.27 17.69 -0.50
N VAL A 85 4.91 17.65 0.66
CA VAL A 85 5.60 16.47 1.17
C VAL A 85 4.79 15.92 2.32
N LYS A 86 4.61 14.60 2.37
CA LYS A 86 3.89 13.93 3.45
C LYS A 86 4.71 12.80 4.04
N GLY A 87 4.69 12.71 5.38
CA GLY A 87 5.05 11.51 6.11
C GLY A 87 3.78 10.75 6.48
N ASN A 88 3.71 9.47 6.15
CA ASN A 88 2.56 8.61 6.41
C ASN A 88 3.00 7.36 7.17
N VAL A 89 2.16 6.91 8.10
CA VAL A 89 2.29 5.61 8.76
C VAL A 89 1.01 4.84 8.48
N LEU A 90 1.16 3.62 7.96
CA LEU A 90 0.07 2.67 7.78
C LEU A 90 0.26 1.50 8.75
N PHE A 91 -0.81 1.10 9.39
CA PHE A 91 -0.87 -0.07 10.25
C PHE A 91 -2.08 -0.91 9.89
N GLY A 92 -1.87 -2.17 9.52
CA GLY A 92 -2.96 -3.03 9.08
C GLY A 92 -2.57 -4.50 8.94
N ARG A 93 -3.36 -5.20 8.16
CA ARG A 93 -3.16 -6.62 7.87
C ARG A 93 -3.31 -6.88 6.38
N LEU A 94 -2.50 -7.77 5.87
CA LEU A 94 -2.68 -8.42 4.58
C LEU A 94 -3.19 -9.85 4.80
N TYR A 95 -3.89 -10.37 3.81
CA TYR A 95 -4.43 -11.72 3.82
C TYR A 95 -4.49 -12.27 2.40
N GLY A 96 -4.17 -13.55 2.26
CA GLY A 96 -4.35 -14.31 1.04
C GLY A 96 -4.67 -15.76 1.39
N ASN A 97 -5.49 -16.40 0.54
CA ASN A 97 -5.88 -17.78 0.72
C ASN A 97 -6.19 -18.41 -0.64
N ASP A 98 -5.45 -19.43 -0.99
CA ASP A 98 -5.62 -20.17 -2.24
C ASP A 98 -6.98 -20.90 -2.33
N ALA A 99 -7.61 -21.23 -1.21
CA ALA A 99 -8.94 -21.85 -1.20
C ALA A 99 -10.05 -20.91 -1.74
N LEU A 100 -9.78 -19.60 -1.87
CA LEU A 100 -10.73 -18.62 -2.40
C LEU A 100 -10.66 -18.47 -3.92
N THR A 101 -9.72 -19.14 -4.60
CA THR A 101 -9.57 -19.09 -6.06
C THR A 101 -10.11 -20.33 -6.73
N ASP A 102 -10.66 -20.15 -7.94
CA ASP A 102 -11.10 -21.27 -8.79
C ASP A 102 -9.96 -21.83 -9.67
N GLU A 103 -8.75 -21.25 -9.57
CA GLU A 103 -7.61 -21.75 -10.29
C GLU A 103 -7.10 -23.06 -9.69
N VAL A 104 -7.02 -24.11 -10.54
CA VAL A 104 -6.75 -25.47 -10.10
C VAL A 104 -5.41 -25.61 -9.38
N HIS A 105 -4.33 -24.97 -9.87
CA HIS A 105 -3.00 -25.06 -9.26
C HIS A 105 -2.97 -24.40 -7.86
N ARG A 106 -3.54 -23.21 -7.72
CA ARG A 106 -3.60 -22.49 -6.45
C ARG A 106 -4.52 -23.19 -5.46
N ASN A 107 -5.72 -23.56 -5.91
CA ASN A 107 -6.67 -24.27 -5.05
C ASN A 107 -6.09 -25.60 -4.53
N SER A 108 -5.34 -26.34 -5.39
CA SER A 108 -4.68 -27.58 -4.98
C SER A 108 -3.48 -27.36 -4.06
N ARG A 109 -2.76 -26.24 -4.20
CA ARG A 109 -1.69 -25.83 -3.28
C ARG A 109 -2.23 -25.49 -1.89
N ASN A 110 -3.41 -24.88 -1.81
CA ASN A 110 -4.16 -24.58 -0.59
C ASN A 110 -3.35 -23.90 0.52
N LEU A 111 -2.48 -22.98 0.14
CA LEU A 111 -1.74 -22.14 1.08
C LEU A 111 -2.60 -20.96 1.51
N HIS A 112 -2.37 -20.48 2.72
CA HIS A 112 -2.99 -19.27 3.23
C HIS A 112 -2.02 -18.52 4.13
N PHE A 113 -2.16 -17.19 4.16
CA PHE A 113 -1.36 -16.39 5.07
C PHE A 113 -2.15 -15.20 5.61
N ARG A 114 -1.64 -14.66 6.69
CA ARG A 114 -2.04 -13.41 7.30
C ARG A 114 -0.79 -12.66 7.75
N ALA A 115 -0.55 -11.46 7.25
CA ALA A 115 0.59 -10.65 7.66
C ALA A 115 0.12 -9.33 8.29
N PRO A 116 0.40 -9.05 9.57
CA PRO A 116 0.37 -7.68 10.07
C PRO A 116 1.47 -6.87 9.39
N ILE A 117 1.16 -5.63 9.04
CA ILE A 117 2.10 -4.70 8.38
C ILE A 117 2.17 -3.37 9.12
N VAL A 118 3.37 -2.79 9.11
CA VAL A 118 3.62 -1.40 9.46
C VAL A 118 4.43 -0.78 8.33
N ASP A 119 3.88 0.22 7.67
CA ASP A 119 4.53 0.93 6.56
C ASP A 119 4.77 2.38 6.96
N VAL A 120 6.00 2.86 6.81
CA VAL A 120 6.39 4.24 7.05
C VAL A 120 6.87 4.84 5.75
N ALA A 121 6.16 5.82 5.25
CA ALA A 121 6.38 6.40 3.93
C ALA A 121 6.67 7.90 3.99
N ALA A 122 7.58 8.34 3.15
CA ALA A 122 7.77 9.74 2.78
C ALA A 122 7.36 9.93 1.32
N THR A 123 6.34 10.76 1.08
CA THR A 123 5.76 10.96 -0.26
C THR A 123 5.83 12.41 -0.69
N ILE A 124 5.88 12.60 -2.00
CA ILE A 124 5.69 13.90 -2.66
C ILE A 124 4.36 13.84 -3.38
N ASP A 125 3.49 14.77 -3.05
CA ASP A 125 2.17 14.89 -3.61
C ASP A 125 2.10 16.02 -4.62
N PHE A 126 1.49 15.77 -5.77
CA PHE A 126 1.20 16.78 -6.79
C PHE A 126 -0.30 16.94 -6.97
N SER A 127 -0.82 18.13 -6.68
CA SER A 127 -2.23 18.48 -6.84
C SER A 127 -2.55 18.80 -8.30
N ILE A 128 -3.29 17.90 -8.96
CA ILE A 128 -3.82 18.09 -10.31
C ILE A 128 -4.94 19.15 -10.28
N ILE A 129 -5.87 18.99 -9.34
CA ILE A 129 -6.92 19.96 -9.06
C ILE A 129 -6.57 20.64 -7.75
N LYS A 130 -6.35 21.94 -7.80
CA LYS A 130 -6.02 22.72 -6.60
C LYS A 130 -7.24 22.92 -5.74
N GLU A 131 -7.05 22.72 -4.46
CA GLU A 131 -8.01 23.07 -3.45
C GLU A 131 -8.38 24.54 -3.51
N ARG A 132 -9.65 24.85 -3.59
CA ARG A 132 -10.16 26.23 -3.50
C ARG A 132 -11.20 26.34 -2.40
N TYR A 133 -11.05 27.38 -1.59
CA TYR A 133 -12.03 27.77 -0.59
C TYR A 133 -13.08 28.68 -1.24
N GLY A 134 -14.34 28.31 -1.18
CA GLY A 134 -15.45 29.16 -1.59
C GLY A 134 -15.69 30.31 -0.59
N HIS A 135 -16.26 31.40 -1.05
CA HIS A 135 -16.74 32.47 -0.17
C HIS A 135 -18.07 32.07 0.48
N ARG A 136 -18.22 32.34 1.78
CA ARG A 136 -19.40 32.00 2.58
C ARG A 136 -20.62 32.90 2.31
N TYR A 137 -20.44 33.99 1.54
CA TYR A 137 -21.50 34.96 1.26
C TYR A 137 -21.81 34.95 -0.24
N ASP A 138 -23.05 34.57 -0.58
CA ASP A 138 -23.65 34.85 -1.87
C ASP A 138 -24.11 36.32 -1.89
N LEU A 139 -23.30 37.17 -2.44
CA LEU A 139 -23.74 38.50 -2.84
C LEU A 139 -24.61 38.36 -4.10
N ARG A 140 -25.78 38.98 -4.10
CA ARG A 140 -26.90 38.86 -5.07
C ARG A 140 -26.53 38.96 -6.58
N ARG A 141 -25.25 39.16 -6.93
CA ARG A 141 -24.72 39.21 -8.29
C ARG A 141 -23.40 38.47 -8.53
N ILE A 142 -22.81 37.89 -7.49
CA ILE A 142 -21.55 37.14 -7.62
C ILE A 142 -21.85 35.71 -7.19
N LYS A 143 -21.97 34.80 -8.19
CA LYS A 143 -22.08 33.36 -7.90
C LYS A 143 -20.92 32.95 -7.01
N GLY A 144 -21.21 32.53 -5.79
CA GLY A 144 -20.23 32.07 -4.82
C GLY A 144 -19.32 31.01 -5.46
N LYS A 145 -18.01 31.16 -5.28
CA LYS A 145 -17.07 30.13 -5.75
C LYS A 145 -17.30 28.87 -4.91
N ARG A 146 -17.75 27.80 -5.55
CA ARG A 146 -17.88 26.49 -4.91
C ARG A 146 -16.53 25.99 -4.40
N ASN A 147 -16.53 25.30 -3.27
CA ASN A 147 -15.36 24.55 -2.81
C ASN A 147 -15.00 23.53 -3.89
N LEU A 148 -13.75 23.55 -4.35
CA LEU A 148 -13.24 22.53 -5.26
C LEU A 148 -12.43 21.51 -4.45
N PRO A 149 -12.64 20.22 -4.71
CA PRO A 149 -11.83 19.19 -4.09
C PRO A 149 -10.37 19.29 -4.58
N ASN A 150 -9.45 18.85 -3.75
CA ASN A 150 -8.07 18.63 -4.13
C ASN A 150 -7.92 17.21 -4.66
N LEU A 151 -7.66 17.07 -5.96
CA LEU A 151 -7.25 15.80 -6.55
C LEU A 151 -5.73 15.80 -6.70
N TYR A 152 -5.05 14.83 -6.12
CA TYR A 152 -3.60 14.73 -6.16
C TYR A 152 -3.15 13.30 -6.46
N ILE A 153 -1.98 13.21 -7.05
CA ILE A 153 -1.21 11.98 -7.20
C ILE A 153 0.01 12.06 -6.31
N TYR A 154 0.51 10.93 -5.87
CA TYR A 154 1.70 10.90 -5.05
C TYR A 154 2.60 9.71 -5.38
N THR A 155 3.88 9.90 -5.08
CA THR A 155 4.89 8.86 -5.09
C THR A 155 5.96 9.17 -4.04
N GLY A 156 6.84 8.23 -3.76
CA GLY A 156 7.89 8.44 -2.77
C GLY A 156 8.69 7.18 -2.45
N ILE A 157 9.16 7.12 -1.22
CA ILE A 157 9.88 5.97 -0.67
C ILE A 157 9.24 5.56 0.65
N ALA A 158 9.24 4.27 0.94
CA ALA A 158 8.75 3.75 2.20
C ALA A 158 9.55 2.54 2.67
N GLY A 159 9.42 2.24 3.95
CA GLY A 159 9.88 1.00 4.56
C GLY A 159 8.70 0.27 5.18
N THR A 160 8.52 -0.99 4.79
CA THR A 160 7.44 -1.83 5.30
C THR A 160 8.00 -2.97 6.14
N TRP A 161 7.55 -3.04 7.38
CA TRP A 161 7.71 -4.22 8.24
C TRP A 161 6.50 -5.12 8.07
N PHE A 162 6.74 -6.43 7.95
CA PHE A 162 5.71 -7.46 7.78
C PHE A 162 6.07 -8.73 8.54
N ASN A 163 5.05 -9.55 8.87
CA ASN A 163 5.25 -10.81 9.56
C ASN A 163 4.20 -11.84 9.10
N PRO A 164 4.49 -12.61 8.04
CA PRO A 164 3.58 -13.62 7.55
C PRO A 164 3.37 -14.73 8.59
N LYS A 165 2.12 -15.09 8.77
CA LYS A 165 1.66 -16.16 9.66
C LYS A 165 0.66 -17.04 8.93
N ALA A 166 0.67 -18.33 9.20
CA ALA A 166 -0.37 -19.26 8.77
C ALA A 166 -1.01 -19.97 9.96
N GLN A 167 -2.21 -20.46 9.77
CA GLN A 167 -2.98 -21.15 10.79
C GLN A 167 -2.64 -22.63 10.79
N TYR A 168 -2.32 -23.16 11.95
CA TYR A 168 -2.09 -24.59 12.14
C TYR A 168 -3.39 -25.34 12.46
N THR A 169 -3.33 -26.66 12.56
CA THR A 169 -4.49 -27.53 12.86
C THR A 169 -5.13 -27.29 14.21
N ASP A 170 -4.40 -26.69 15.16
CA ASP A 170 -4.88 -26.27 16.48
C ASP A 170 -5.69 -24.95 16.44
N GLY A 171 -5.77 -24.30 15.27
CA GLY A 171 -6.44 -23.02 15.09
C GLY A 171 -5.58 -21.80 15.43
N GLU A 172 -4.35 -22.00 15.91
CA GLU A 172 -3.43 -20.90 16.23
C GLU A 172 -2.61 -20.42 15.02
N TRP A 173 -2.11 -19.18 15.10
CA TRP A 173 -1.37 -18.54 14.01
C TRP A 173 0.12 -18.44 14.31
N TYR A 174 0.91 -19.15 13.54
CA TYR A 174 2.35 -19.24 13.69
C TYR A 174 3.08 -18.40 12.65
N ALA A 175 4.19 -17.76 13.05
CA ALA A 175 5.04 -16.98 12.17
C ALA A 175 5.82 -17.90 11.23
N LEU A 176 5.77 -17.67 9.93
CA LEU A 176 6.36 -18.55 8.92
C LEU A 176 7.87 -18.31 8.74
N GLN A 177 8.33 -17.07 8.81
CA GLN A 177 9.74 -16.72 8.60
C GLN A 177 10.71 -17.47 9.51
N PRO A 178 10.47 -17.68 10.82
CA PRO A 178 11.38 -18.48 11.67
C PRO A 178 11.44 -19.95 11.29
N LEU A 179 10.34 -20.51 10.76
CA LEU A 179 10.22 -21.92 10.40
C LEU A 179 11.01 -22.27 9.14
N GLY A 180 11.20 -21.30 8.21
CA GLY A 180 11.92 -21.55 6.98
C GLY A 180 11.21 -22.55 6.07
N THR A 181 9.94 -22.30 5.75
CA THR A 181 9.02 -23.17 5.02
C THR A 181 9.51 -23.62 3.64
N GLU A 182 10.38 -22.83 3.00
CA GLU A 182 11.05 -23.16 1.74
C GLU A 182 12.51 -23.63 1.94
N GLY A 183 12.88 -23.99 3.19
CA GLY A 183 14.25 -24.40 3.54
C GLY A 183 15.21 -23.25 3.77
N GLN A 184 14.69 -22.04 4.05
CA GLN A 184 15.51 -20.87 4.37
C GLN A 184 16.29 -21.13 5.67
N GLY A 185 17.63 -21.00 5.59
CA GLY A 185 18.54 -21.28 6.70
C GLY A 185 18.87 -22.75 6.92
N VAL A 186 18.29 -23.66 6.15
CA VAL A 186 18.60 -25.11 6.14
C VAL A 186 19.35 -25.46 4.85
N VAL A 187 18.82 -25.02 3.72
CA VAL A 187 19.47 -25.20 2.42
C VAL A 187 20.53 -24.10 2.25
N PRO A 188 21.80 -24.44 1.97
CA PRO A 188 22.90 -23.45 1.92
C PRO A 188 22.70 -22.29 0.94
N THR A 189 21.90 -22.50 -0.10
CA THR A 189 21.59 -21.49 -1.13
C THR A 189 20.38 -20.63 -0.79
N ARG A 190 19.69 -20.86 0.34
CA ARG A 190 18.47 -20.18 0.73
C ARG A 190 18.63 -19.50 2.08
N GLU A 191 18.91 -18.22 2.04
CA GLU A 191 18.99 -17.41 3.25
C GLU A 191 17.62 -17.03 3.80
N LYS A 192 17.53 -16.77 5.11
CA LYS A 192 16.30 -16.25 5.73
C LYS A 192 16.06 -14.82 5.26
N TYR A 193 14.88 -14.56 4.74
CA TYR A 193 14.50 -13.22 4.29
C TYR A 193 14.33 -12.24 5.45
N SER A 194 14.52 -10.95 5.17
CA SER A 194 14.25 -9.87 6.12
C SER A 194 12.75 -9.59 6.20
N ARG A 195 12.24 -9.33 7.40
CA ARG A 195 10.86 -8.87 7.62
C ARG A 195 10.69 -7.36 7.44
N ILE A 196 11.73 -6.68 6.98
CA ILE A 196 11.69 -5.26 6.61
C ILE A 196 12.12 -5.17 5.15
N CYS A 197 11.33 -4.51 4.33
CA CYS A 197 11.65 -4.25 2.93
C CYS A 197 11.43 -2.79 2.56
N PHE A 198 12.12 -2.33 1.54
CA PHE A 198 11.81 -1.06 0.89
C PHE A 198 10.61 -1.20 -0.01
N THR A 199 9.80 -0.14 -0.07
CA THR A 199 8.63 -0.08 -0.92
C THR A 199 8.55 1.26 -1.64
N VAL A 200 7.96 1.24 -2.83
CA VAL A 200 7.68 2.44 -3.63
C VAL A 200 6.18 2.71 -3.58
N PRO A 201 5.75 3.74 -2.83
CA PRO A 201 4.37 4.17 -2.78
C PRO A 201 4.01 4.89 -4.07
N VAL A 202 2.87 4.53 -4.67
CA VAL A 202 2.24 5.25 -5.78
C VAL A 202 0.75 5.29 -5.52
N GLY A 203 0.11 6.45 -5.74
CA GLY A 203 -1.33 6.51 -5.52
C GLY A 203 -1.95 7.83 -5.94
N LEU A 204 -3.23 7.91 -5.68
CA LEU A 204 -4.06 9.08 -5.93
C LEU A 204 -4.96 9.34 -4.71
N GLY A 205 -5.28 10.61 -4.50
CA GLY A 205 -6.17 10.98 -3.42
C GLY A 205 -7.06 12.15 -3.80
N LEU A 206 -8.25 12.13 -3.24
CA LEU A 206 -9.24 13.18 -3.35
C LEU A 206 -9.52 13.71 -1.94
N ASN A 207 -9.35 15.01 -1.73
CA ASN A 207 -9.65 15.63 -0.45
C ASN A 207 -10.64 16.78 -0.64
N TYR A 208 -11.78 16.72 0.04
CA TYR A 208 -12.82 17.73 0.03
C TYR A 208 -12.86 18.47 1.35
N ILE A 209 -12.80 19.80 1.29
CA ILE A 209 -12.83 20.67 2.47
C ILE A 209 -14.27 20.91 2.85
N ILE A 210 -14.61 20.49 4.07
CA ILE A 210 -15.92 20.73 4.67
C ILE A 210 -15.96 22.10 5.34
N ASP A 211 -14.94 22.39 6.15
CA ASP A 211 -14.79 23.67 6.86
C ASP A 211 -13.36 24.22 6.67
N ARG A 212 -13.09 25.40 7.19
CA ARG A 212 -11.79 26.11 7.05
C ARG A 212 -10.59 25.26 7.42
N ASN A 213 -10.73 24.38 8.39
CA ASN A 213 -9.64 23.56 8.92
C ASN A 213 -9.84 22.08 8.69
N PHE A 214 -11.07 21.62 8.43
CA PHE A 214 -11.43 20.23 8.36
C PHE A 214 -11.83 19.80 6.96
N GLY A 215 -11.32 18.66 6.52
CA GLY A 215 -11.68 18.00 5.27
C GLY A 215 -11.85 16.50 5.42
N ILE A 216 -12.55 15.92 4.48
CA ILE A 216 -12.68 14.46 4.30
C ILE A 216 -12.13 14.11 2.93
N GLY A 217 -11.44 12.98 2.85
CA GLY A 217 -10.85 12.52 1.60
C GLY A 217 -10.88 11.01 1.45
N PHE A 218 -10.60 10.60 0.23
CA PHE A 218 -10.34 9.22 -0.15
C PHE A 218 -8.91 9.13 -0.67
N GLU A 219 -8.22 8.06 -0.34
CA GLU A 219 -6.89 7.80 -0.85
C GLU A 219 -6.79 6.33 -1.27
N TYR A 220 -6.41 6.13 -2.53
CA TYR A 220 -6.07 4.84 -3.08
C TYR A 220 -4.56 4.80 -3.32
N GLY A 221 -3.90 3.77 -2.83
CA GLY A 221 -2.47 3.61 -2.99
C GLY A 221 -2.06 2.18 -3.22
N VAL A 222 -0.98 2.04 -3.97
CA VAL A 222 -0.27 0.78 -4.19
C VAL A 222 1.13 0.91 -3.62
N ARG A 223 1.60 -0.14 -2.98
CA ARG A 223 2.96 -0.31 -2.48
C ARG A 223 3.63 -1.39 -3.29
N PHE A 224 4.54 -1.00 -4.17
CA PHE A 224 5.41 -1.94 -4.87
C PHE A 224 6.58 -2.26 -3.95
N THR A 225 6.70 -3.50 -3.53
CA THR A 225 7.77 -3.92 -2.61
C THR A 225 8.99 -4.40 -3.36
N LEU A 226 10.14 -4.42 -2.70
CA LEU A 226 11.37 -5.00 -3.24
C LEU A 226 11.62 -6.39 -2.64
N THR A 227 10.55 -7.11 -2.32
CA THR A 227 10.60 -8.49 -1.82
C THR A 227 9.46 -9.31 -2.38
N ASP A 228 9.65 -10.59 -2.45
CA ASP A 228 8.70 -11.61 -2.88
C ASP A 228 8.33 -12.55 -1.72
N TYR A 229 8.44 -12.06 -0.48
CA TYR A 229 8.26 -12.87 0.72
C TYR A 229 7.23 -12.30 1.70
N ILE A 230 6.35 -11.40 1.26
CA ILE A 230 5.30 -10.87 2.12
C ILE A 230 4.32 -11.97 2.54
N ASP A 231 4.10 -12.95 1.68
CA ASP A 231 3.24 -14.10 1.89
C ASP A 231 4.03 -15.40 2.23
N ASP A 232 5.37 -15.33 2.36
CA ASP A 232 6.27 -16.47 2.60
C ASP A 232 6.34 -17.47 1.42
N VAL A 233 5.98 -17.04 0.21
CA VAL A 233 5.98 -17.87 -1.01
C VAL A 233 6.82 -17.19 -2.09
N SER A 234 7.86 -17.86 -2.60
CA SER A 234 8.74 -17.26 -3.61
C SER A 234 9.40 -18.32 -4.53
N ASN A 235 9.90 -19.40 -3.95
CA ASN A 235 10.76 -20.34 -4.65
C ASN A 235 10.07 -21.68 -4.97
N THR A 236 10.85 -22.76 -4.80
CA THR A 236 10.39 -24.13 -5.01
C THR A 236 10.20 -24.84 -3.67
N TYR A 237 9.37 -25.88 -3.67
CA TYR A 237 9.22 -26.76 -2.52
C TYR A 237 10.56 -27.35 -2.10
N VAL A 238 10.80 -27.36 -0.80
CA VAL A 238 11.97 -28.03 -0.19
C VAL A 238 11.64 -29.50 0.06
N ASP A 239 12.66 -30.33 0.10
CA ASP A 239 12.49 -31.72 0.54
C ASP A 239 12.11 -31.74 2.04
N PRO A 240 10.94 -32.27 2.42
CA PRO A 240 10.52 -32.37 3.81
C PRO A 240 11.53 -33.06 4.73
N ALA A 241 12.34 -33.99 4.18
CA ALA A 241 13.37 -34.69 4.94
C ALA A 241 14.50 -33.76 5.44
N LEU A 242 14.65 -32.60 4.83
CA LEU A 242 15.61 -31.59 5.26
C LEU A 242 15.10 -30.71 6.39
N LEU A 243 13.78 -30.67 6.61
CA LEU A 243 13.17 -29.85 7.66
C LEU A 243 13.08 -30.66 8.95
N THR A 244 13.68 -30.14 10.01
CA THR A 244 13.71 -30.83 11.32
C THR A 244 12.46 -30.53 12.16
N ASP A 245 11.79 -29.40 11.90
CA ASP A 245 10.59 -28.96 12.64
C ASP A 245 9.32 -29.50 11.95
N PRO A 246 8.48 -30.30 12.62
CA PRO A 246 7.21 -30.78 12.08
C PRO A 246 6.28 -29.67 11.61
N MET A 247 6.32 -28.50 12.26
CA MET A 247 5.53 -27.34 11.84
C MET A 247 6.06 -26.75 10.52
N ALA A 248 7.38 -26.72 10.34
CA ALA A 248 7.99 -26.29 9.08
C ALA A 248 7.57 -27.23 7.94
N VAL A 249 7.56 -28.54 8.17
CA VAL A 249 7.10 -29.54 7.19
C VAL A 249 5.63 -29.30 6.83
N TYR A 250 4.77 -29.09 7.81
CA TYR A 250 3.35 -28.83 7.59
C TYR A 250 3.12 -27.59 6.72
N PHE A 251 3.74 -26.45 7.06
CA PHE A 251 3.57 -25.20 6.33
C PHE A 251 4.33 -25.14 5.00
N SER A 252 5.32 -26.00 4.78
CA SER A 252 6.05 -26.06 3.51
C SER A 252 5.20 -26.64 2.39
N SER A 253 4.45 -27.73 2.68
CA SER A 253 3.63 -28.45 1.69
C SER A 253 2.20 -27.92 1.59
N GLY A 254 1.74 -27.12 2.57
CA GLY A 254 0.34 -26.77 2.70
C GLY A 254 -0.51 -27.96 3.11
N THR A 255 -1.82 -27.74 3.15
CA THR A 255 -2.81 -28.82 3.35
C THR A 255 -3.27 -29.43 2.03
N ALA A 256 -2.47 -29.28 0.99
CA ALA A 256 -2.77 -29.81 -0.34
C ALA A 256 -3.10 -31.30 -0.27
N ALA A 257 -3.97 -31.73 -1.15
CA ALA A 257 -4.18 -33.15 -1.35
C ALA A 257 -2.81 -33.84 -1.56
N PRO A 258 -2.43 -34.82 -0.73
CA PRO A 258 -1.11 -35.46 -0.79
C PRO A 258 -0.75 -36.03 -2.17
N ASP A 259 -1.78 -36.27 -2.98
CA ASP A 259 -1.66 -36.89 -4.31
C ASP A 259 -1.57 -35.88 -5.46
N TRP A 260 -1.53 -34.56 -5.17
CA TRP A 260 -1.39 -33.56 -6.23
C TRP A 260 0.03 -33.57 -6.80
N PRO A 261 0.23 -33.85 -8.09
CA PRO A 261 1.56 -34.02 -8.68
C PRO A 261 2.40 -32.72 -8.73
N GLY A 262 1.82 -31.58 -8.36
CA GLY A 262 2.48 -30.27 -8.33
C GLY A 262 3.14 -29.92 -7.00
N VAL A 263 3.05 -30.77 -5.97
CA VAL A 263 3.60 -30.52 -4.63
C VAL A 263 4.71 -31.53 -4.35
N GLY A 264 5.88 -31.31 -4.90
CA GLY A 264 7.04 -32.17 -4.66
C GLY A 264 8.35 -31.39 -4.56
N PRO A 265 9.38 -31.96 -3.95
CA PRO A 265 10.69 -31.32 -3.83
C PRO A 265 11.20 -30.80 -5.19
N GLY A 266 11.61 -29.53 -5.23
CA GLY A 266 12.10 -28.86 -6.44
C GLY A 266 11.02 -28.37 -7.40
N GLN A 267 9.74 -28.67 -7.16
CA GLN A 267 8.65 -28.10 -7.94
C GLN A 267 8.36 -26.66 -7.52
N GLN A 268 7.74 -25.90 -8.40
CA GLN A 268 7.45 -24.50 -8.19
C GLN A 268 6.40 -24.34 -7.07
N ARG A 269 6.77 -23.62 -5.99
CA ARG A 269 5.86 -23.21 -4.91
C ARG A 269 5.41 -21.76 -5.13
N GLY A 270 6.33 -20.90 -5.53
CA GLY A 270 6.15 -19.50 -5.85
C GLY A 270 6.82 -19.10 -7.17
N GLN A 271 6.69 -17.82 -7.54
CA GLN A 271 7.26 -17.26 -8.77
C GLN A 271 8.17 -16.07 -8.45
N ASN A 272 9.43 -16.31 -8.19
CA ASN A 272 10.44 -15.32 -7.79
C ASN A 272 10.78 -14.25 -8.85
N GLN A 273 10.10 -14.22 -10.00
CA GLN A 273 10.34 -13.21 -11.04
C GLN A 273 9.68 -11.87 -10.76
N TYR A 274 8.66 -11.84 -9.94
CA TYR A 274 7.88 -10.65 -9.63
C TYR A 274 7.82 -10.45 -8.13
N ASN A 275 8.17 -9.24 -7.71
CA ASN A 275 8.03 -8.85 -6.32
C ASN A 275 6.57 -8.64 -5.95
N ASP A 276 6.26 -8.88 -4.70
CA ASP A 276 4.96 -8.63 -4.10
C ASP A 276 4.56 -7.16 -4.14
N ALA A 277 3.27 -6.93 -4.16
CA ALA A 277 2.69 -5.62 -3.97
C ALA A 277 1.46 -5.70 -3.07
N PHE A 278 1.04 -4.58 -2.52
CA PHE A 278 -0.26 -4.47 -1.87
C PHE A 278 -0.91 -3.13 -2.16
N MET A 279 -2.22 -3.12 -2.19
CA MET A 279 -3.00 -1.91 -2.37
C MET A 279 -3.85 -1.62 -1.14
N PHE A 280 -4.25 -0.37 -1.00
CA PHE A 280 -5.17 0.05 0.04
C PHE A 280 -6.11 1.15 -0.46
N LEU A 281 -7.29 1.19 0.14
CA LEU A 281 -8.26 2.25 -0.01
C LEU A 281 -8.64 2.77 1.36
N THR A 282 -8.46 4.06 1.61
CA THR A 282 -8.77 4.69 2.90
C THR A 282 -9.71 5.87 2.74
N ILE A 283 -10.61 6.01 3.71
CA ILE A 283 -11.34 7.25 3.97
C ILE A 283 -10.58 7.98 5.07
N LYS A 284 -10.23 9.23 4.84
CA LYS A 284 -9.41 10.01 5.77
C LYS A 284 -10.05 11.33 6.15
N ALA A 285 -9.88 11.70 7.40
CA ALA A 285 -10.10 13.03 7.92
C ALA A 285 -8.80 13.82 7.88
N THR A 286 -8.85 15.07 7.46
CA THR A 286 -7.70 15.97 7.38
C THR A 286 -7.96 17.21 8.20
N TYR A 287 -6.96 17.65 8.97
CA TYR A 287 -7.03 18.86 9.76
C TYR A 287 -5.84 19.77 9.44
N LYS A 288 -6.15 21.02 9.07
CA LYS A 288 -5.17 22.02 8.70
C LYS A 288 -4.79 22.87 9.90
N LEU A 289 -3.51 22.83 10.23
CA LEU A 289 -2.94 23.62 11.30
C LEU A 289 -2.71 25.06 10.80
N ARG A 290 -3.40 26.01 11.40
CA ARG A 290 -3.21 27.45 11.13
C ARG A 290 -2.35 28.06 12.21
N PRO A 291 -1.29 28.84 11.86
CA PRO A 291 -0.61 29.63 12.85
C PRO A 291 -1.60 30.64 13.45
N ARG A 292 -1.60 30.77 14.76
CA ARG A 292 -2.33 31.85 15.43
C ARG A 292 -1.76 33.18 14.96
N ALA A 293 -2.61 34.10 14.52
CA ALA A 293 -2.17 35.45 14.29
C ALA A 293 -1.71 36.04 15.63
N PRO A 294 -0.48 36.58 15.75
CA PRO A 294 -0.07 37.28 16.98
C PRO A 294 -0.99 38.50 17.16
N GLY A 295 -1.60 38.64 18.31
CA GLY A 295 -2.37 39.83 18.68
C GLY A 295 -3.88 39.76 18.55
N MET A 296 -4.51 38.62 18.27
CA MET A 296 -5.96 38.51 18.40
C MET A 296 -6.35 38.27 19.89
N PRO A 297 -7.25 39.10 20.46
CA PRO A 297 -7.80 38.83 21.80
C PRO A 297 -8.51 37.48 21.84
N LYS A 298 -8.41 36.79 22.96
CA LYS A 298 -9.24 35.61 23.25
C LYS A 298 -10.63 36.14 23.63
N PHE A 299 -11.60 35.94 22.76
CA PHE A 299 -13.01 35.99 23.14
C PHE A 299 -13.55 34.57 23.17
#